data_762f4e3b222e9b7239555cca5d54c8c5
#
_entry.id   762f4e3b222e9b7239555cca5d54c8c5
#
_cell.length_a   1.000
_cell.length_b   1.000
_cell.length_c   1.000
_cell.angle_alpha   90.00
_cell.angle_beta   90.00
_cell.angle_gamma   90.00
#
_symmetry.space_group_name_H-M   'P 1'
#
loop_
_entity.id
_entity.type
_entity.pdbx_description
1 polymer ?
#
loop_
_entity_poly.entity_id
_entity_poly.type
_entity_poly.pdbx_seq_one_letter_code
_entity_poly.pdbx_strand_id
1 'polypeptide(L)'
;MRTTRSCFWSGDTAVRFRTLLVGALCFLAIAAASLEPARAAKYAAIVIEETSGKVLFARNADKSRYPASLTKIMTLYLLFEELESDSMTMRTKLPVSRVAASRSPSKLYLKPGQTITVKDAIYALITKSANDVATVVGEALSGTEREFGKRMTRKARALGMSATTFRNASGLPHSKQRTTARDMARLAIAMRRDFPQYFGFFSTKSFRWRGKRFGNHNKLLSNYTGTDGIKTGYIAVSYTHLRAHETNVD
;
A
#
# COMPACT_ATOMS: atom_id res chain seq x y z
N MET A 1 67.27 -66.74 -26.14
CA MET A 1 66.79 -65.34 -26.36
C MET A 1 65.29 -65.26 -26.02
N ARG A 2 64.94 -64.74 -24.86
CA ARG A 2 63.52 -64.46 -24.47
C ARG A 2 63.44 -62.99 -24.19
N THR A 3 62.67 -62.27 -24.99
CA THR A 3 62.33 -60.86 -24.81
C THR A 3 61.11 -60.75 -24.00
N THR A 4 61.23 -60.18 -22.79
CA THR A 4 60.13 -59.79 -21.91
C THR A 4 59.59 -58.43 -22.37
N ARG A 5 58.28 -58.35 -22.74
CA ARG A 5 57.59 -57.11 -23.00
C ARG A 5 56.96 -56.66 -21.66
N SER A 6 57.36 -55.51 -21.14
CA SER A 6 56.76 -54.81 -20.06
C SER A 6 55.55 -54.01 -20.55
N CYS A 7 54.39 -54.33 -20.02
CA CYS A 7 53.19 -53.50 -20.20
C CYS A 7 53.29 -52.22 -19.34
N PHE A 8 53.42 -51.05 -19.99
CA PHE A 8 53.22 -49.77 -19.37
C PHE A 8 51.70 -49.51 -19.28
N TRP A 9 51.17 -49.52 -18.09
CA TRP A 9 49.79 -49.07 -17.84
C TRP A 9 49.79 -47.53 -17.64
N SER A 10 49.20 -46.83 -18.57
CA SER A 10 49.20 -45.37 -18.57
C SER A 10 48.35 -44.83 -17.46
N GLY A 11 48.91 -43.95 -16.60
CA GLY A 11 48.26 -43.24 -15.49
C GLY A 11 47.23 -42.19 -15.88
N ASP A 12 46.80 -42.15 -17.14
CA ASP A 12 45.95 -41.08 -17.69
C ASP A 12 44.45 -41.20 -17.32
N THR A 13 43.97 -42.41 -17.07
CA THR A 13 42.55 -42.63 -16.78
C THR A 13 42.17 -42.19 -15.36
N ALA A 14 43.05 -42.33 -14.38
CA ALA A 14 42.79 -41.92 -12.99
C ALA A 14 42.78 -40.39 -12.82
N VAL A 15 43.60 -39.67 -13.58
CA VAL A 15 43.68 -38.23 -13.59
C VAL A 15 42.40 -37.62 -14.21
N ARG A 16 41.95 -38.19 -15.33
CA ARG A 16 40.70 -37.74 -15.99
C ARG A 16 39.44 -37.96 -15.14
N PHE A 17 39.37 -39.06 -14.39
CA PHE A 17 38.25 -39.34 -13.48
C PHE A 17 38.20 -38.35 -12.29
N ARG A 18 39.37 -37.99 -11.72
CA ARG A 18 39.47 -37.01 -10.64
C ARG A 18 39.07 -35.60 -11.10
N THR A 19 39.48 -35.20 -12.30
CA THR A 19 39.12 -33.88 -12.85
C THR A 19 37.62 -33.77 -13.15
N LEU A 20 36.99 -34.82 -13.65
CA LEU A 20 35.52 -34.87 -13.87
C LEU A 20 34.74 -34.85 -12.57
N LEU A 21 35.20 -35.54 -11.52
CA LEU A 21 34.54 -35.54 -10.20
C LEU A 21 34.64 -34.17 -9.52
N VAL A 22 35.81 -33.52 -9.59
CA VAL A 22 35.98 -32.16 -9.04
C VAL A 22 35.11 -31.13 -9.82
N GLY A 23 35.06 -31.25 -11.16
CA GLY A 23 34.19 -30.42 -11.99
C GLY A 23 32.69 -30.57 -11.66
N ALA A 24 32.23 -31.82 -11.46
CA ALA A 24 30.86 -32.12 -11.09
C ALA A 24 30.53 -31.60 -9.68
N LEU A 25 31.43 -31.74 -8.71
CA LEU A 25 31.25 -31.19 -7.35
C LEU A 25 31.24 -29.67 -7.33
N CYS A 26 32.10 -29.02 -8.11
CA CYS A 26 32.07 -27.55 -8.26
C CYS A 26 30.76 -27.07 -8.93
N PHE A 27 30.27 -27.79 -9.94
CA PHE A 27 28.99 -27.45 -10.59
C PHE A 27 27.80 -27.63 -9.65
N LEU A 28 27.78 -28.70 -8.85
CA LEU A 28 26.76 -28.89 -7.80
C LEU A 28 26.84 -27.81 -6.71
N ALA A 29 28.03 -27.41 -6.30
CA ALA A 29 28.22 -26.35 -5.31
C ALA A 29 27.77 -24.99 -5.83
N ILE A 30 28.01 -24.66 -7.10
CA ILE A 30 27.54 -23.44 -7.76
C ILE A 30 26.04 -23.48 -7.96
N ALA A 31 25.44 -24.62 -8.32
CA ALA A 31 23.99 -24.78 -8.43
C ALA A 31 23.28 -24.68 -7.07
N ALA A 32 23.88 -25.14 -5.98
CA ALA A 32 23.37 -25.01 -4.62
C ALA A 32 23.49 -23.57 -4.08
N ALA A 33 24.53 -22.83 -4.48
CA ALA A 33 24.71 -21.41 -4.10
C ALA A 33 23.73 -20.47 -4.80
N SER A 34 23.13 -20.86 -5.92
CA SER A 34 22.13 -20.08 -6.66
C SER A 34 20.69 -20.33 -6.18
N LEU A 35 20.45 -21.15 -5.19
CA LEU A 35 19.19 -21.23 -4.45
C LEU A 35 19.13 -20.08 -3.44
N GLU A 36 19.12 -18.83 -3.95
CA GLU A 36 18.62 -17.72 -3.16
C GLU A 36 17.22 -18.13 -2.65
N PRO A 37 16.96 -18.14 -1.31
CA PRO A 37 15.61 -18.39 -0.83
C PRO A 37 14.72 -17.36 -1.49
N ALA A 38 13.78 -17.80 -2.34
CA ALA A 38 12.81 -16.94 -2.98
C ALA A 38 12.28 -16.04 -1.88
N ARG A 39 12.65 -14.75 -1.90
CA ARG A 39 12.27 -13.76 -0.90
C ARG A 39 10.77 -13.82 -0.87
N ALA A 40 10.22 -14.60 0.09
CA ALA A 40 8.79 -14.84 0.20
C ALA A 40 8.12 -13.48 0.12
N ALA A 41 7.37 -13.26 -0.95
CA ALA A 41 6.73 -11.98 -1.23
C ALA A 41 6.12 -11.52 0.08
N LYS A 42 6.36 -10.26 0.49
CA LYS A 42 5.91 -9.69 1.76
C LYS A 42 4.37 -9.59 1.78
N TYR A 43 3.73 -10.69 1.42
CA TYR A 43 2.30 -10.83 1.25
C TYR A 43 1.62 -10.85 2.63
N ALA A 44 0.59 -10.03 2.77
CA ALA A 44 -0.32 -10.02 3.90
C ALA A 44 -1.73 -9.76 3.37
N ALA A 45 -2.69 -10.59 3.76
CA ALA A 45 -4.08 -10.46 3.32
C ALA A 45 -5.04 -10.86 4.43
N ILE A 46 -6.24 -10.30 4.35
CA ILE A 46 -7.38 -10.66 5.17
C ILE A 46 -8.65 -10.46 4.36
N VAL A 47 -9.61 -11.35 4.53
CA VAL A 47 -10.99 -11.22 4.04
C VAL A 47 -11.90 -11.31 5.25
N ILE A 48 -12.77 -10.34 5.41
CA ILE A 48 -13.71 -10.26 6.52
C ILE A 48 -15.10 -10.08 5.92
N GLU A 49 -16.06 -10.85 6.41
CA GLU A 49 -17.48 -10.61 6.19
C GLU A 49 -17.89 -9.39 7.01
N GLU A 50 -18.35 -8.35 6.35
CA GLU A 50 -18.55 -7.04 7.00
C GLU A 50 -19.65 -7.09 8.07
N THR A 51 -20.75 -7.78 7.79
CA THR A 51 -21.93 -7.84 8.66
C THR A 51 -21.66 -8.54 9.99
N SER A 52 -20.98 -9.68 9.94
CA SER A 52 -20.70 -10.49 11.14
C SER A 52 -19.32 -10.23 11.75
N GLY A 53 -18.42 -9.57 11.02
CA GLY A 53 -17.02 -9.43 11.40
C GLY A 53 -16.21 -10.73 11.29
N LYS A 54 -16.81 -11.80 10.74
CA LYS A 54 -16.16 -13.11 10.58
C LYS A 54 -14.97 -13.03 9.63
N VAL A 55 -13.82 -13.53 10.06
CA VAL A 55 -12.64 -13.65 9.20
C VAL A 55 -12.82 -14.89 8.32
N LEU A 56 -12.97 -14.68 7.02
CA LEU A 56 -13.12 -15.74 6.02
C LEU A 56 -11.77 -16.25 5.52
N PHE A 57 -10.76 -15.38 5.48
CA PHE A 57 -9.40 -15.73 5.11
C PHE A 57 -8.40 -14.79 5.78
N ALA A 58 -7.27 -15.34 6.23
CA ALA A 58 -6.17 -14.55 6.77
C ALA A 58 -4.82 -15.18 6.44
N ARG A 59 -3.89 -14.39 5.90
CA ARG A 59 -2.50 -14.80 5.70
C ARG A 59 -1.58 -13.66 6.09
N ASN A 60 -0.71 -13.88 7.08
CA ASN A 60 0.17 -12.85 7.63
C ASN A 60 -0.57 -11.54 8.00
N ALA A 61 -1.86 -11.65 8.39
CA ALA A 61 -2.75 -10.50 8.57
C ALA A 61 -2.24 -9.51 9.64
N ASP A 62 -1.48 -10.01 10.62
CA ASP A 62 -0.93 -9.25 11.74
C ASP A 62 0.56 -8.90 11.57
N LYS A 63 1.17 -9.28 10.45
CA LYS A 63 2.56 -8.91 10.15
C LYS A 63 2.67 -7.43 9.80
N SER A 64 3.63 -6.75 10.43
CA SER A 64 3.89 -5.32 10.19
C SER A 64 4.26 -5.05 8.74
N ARG A 65 3.58 -4.07 8.14
CA ARG A 65 3.72 -3.64 6.74
C ARG A 65 3.75 -2.12 6.64
N TYR A 66 4.23 -1.62 5.51
CA TYR A 66 4.07 -0.22 5.16
C TYR A 66 2.69 -0.01 4.53
N PRO A 67 1.89 0.97 5.00
CA PRO A 67 0.55 1.19 4.46
C PRO A 67 0.55 1.78 3.05
N ALA A 68 1.66 2.42 2.63
CA ALA A 68 1.70 3.18 1.38
C ALA A 68 0.49 4.15 1.28
N SER A 69 -0.08 4.32 0.08
CA SER A 69 -1.22 5.21 -0.13
C SER A 69 -2.53 4.76 0.54
N LEU A 70 -2.59 3.57 1.16
CA LEU A 70 -3.73 3.23 2.02
C LEU A 70 -3.82 4.15 3.25
N THR A 71 -2.73 4.80 3.63
CA THR A 71 -2.70 5.87 4.66
C THR A 71 -3.77 6.94 4.40
N LYS A 72 -4.06 7.26 3.13
CA LYS A 72 -5.04 8.26 2.76
C LYS A 72 -6.49 7.91 3.15
N ILE A 73 -6.75 6.64 3.48
CA ILE A 73 -8.05 6.24 4.05
C ILE A 73 -8.22 6.89 5.43
N MET A 74 -7.18 6.87 6.28
CA MET A 74 -7.22 7.56 7.58
C MET A 74 -7.28 9.09 7.39
N THR A 75 -6.62 9.64 6.37
CA THR A 75 -6.71 11.07 6.05
C THR A 75 -8.13 11.46 5.66
N LEU A 76 -8.82 10.64 4.86
CA LEU A 76 -10.23 10.82 4.51
C LEU A 76 -11.15 10.62 5.72
N TYR A 77 -10.86 9.63 6.57
CA TYR A 77 -11.61 9.38 7.79
C TYR A 77 -11.65 10.64 8.68
N LEU A 78 -10.51 11.25 8.96
CA LEU A 78 -10.42 12.47 9.75
C LEU A 78 -11.03 13.68 9.05
N LEU A 79 -11.00 13.75 7.73
CA LEU A 79 -11.67 14.80 6.97
C LEU A 79 -13.19 14.64 7.02
N PHE A 80 -13.69 13.41 7.00
CA PHE A 80 -15.12 13.14 7.14
C PHE A 80 -15.62 13.45 8.56
N GLU A 81 -14.80 13.27 9.61
CA GLU A 81 -15.13 13.73 10.96
C GLU A 81 -15.34 15.25 11.01
N GLU A 82 -14.51 16.05 10.31
CA GLU A 82 -14.68 17.50 10.24
C GLU A 82 -15.96 17.90 9.49
N LEU A 83 -16.37 17.12 8.49
CA LEU A 83 -17.63 17.34 7.78
C LEU A 83 -18.85 17.00 8.66
N GLU A 84 -18.79 15.92 9.43
CA GLU A 84 -19.87 15.51 10.34
C GLU A 84 -20.04 16.47 11.54
N SER A 85 -18.95 17.07 11.99
CA SER A 85 -18.99 18.06 13.07
C SER A 85 -19.29 19.48 12.60
N ASP A 86 -19.62 19.67 11.31
CA ASP A 86 -19.82 20.98 10.68
C ASP A 86 -18.62 21.94 10.80
N SER A 87 -17.46 21.45 11.24
CA SER A 87 -16.22 22.25 11.30
C SER A 87 -15.73 22.65 9.92
N MET A 88 -16.11 21.86 8.90
CA MET A 88 -15.87 22.12 7.48
C MET A 88 -17.09 21.76 6.65
N THR A 89 -17.14 22.30 5.44
CA THR A 89 -18.14 21.96 4.42
C THR A 89 -17.44 21.47 3.16
N MET A 90 -18.18 20.85 2.25
CA MET A 90 -17.66 20.46 0.93
C MET A 90 -17.09 21.65 0.13
N ARG A 91 -17.52 22.88 0.43
CA ARG A 91 -17.08 24.13 -0.22
C ARG A 91 -15.90 24.80 0.47
N THR A 92 -15.54 24.37 1.68
CA THR A 92 -14.40 24.93 2.44
C THR A 92 -13.15 24.87 1.58
N LYS A 93 -12.43 25.98 1.46
CA LYS A 93 -11.18 26.10 0.69
C LYS A 93 -9.99 25.85 1.59
N LEU A 94 -9.17 24.88 1.23
CA LEU A 94 -7.96 24.50 1.94
C LEU A 94 -6.74 25.15 1.26
N PRO A 95 -5.92 25.92 1.99
CA PRO A 95 -4.76 26.62 1.42
C PRO A 95 -3.62 25.64 1.10
N VAL A 96 -2.91 25.88 0.03
CA VAL A 96 -1.77 25.07 -0.41
C VAL A 96 -0.47 25.71 0.06
N SER A 97 0.22 25.04 0.96
CA SER A 97 1.54 25.44 1.44
C SER A 97 2.66 25.09 0.44
N ARG A 98 3.84 25.70 0.64
CA ARG A 98 5.06 25.29 -0.08
C ARG A 98 5.42 23.84 0.18
N VAL A 99 5.21 23.35 1.40
CA VAL A 99 5.48 21.95 1.79
C VAL A 99 4.56 20.99 1.03
N ALA A 100 3.26 21.26 1.00
CA ALA A 100 2.30 20.45 0.24
C ALA A 100 2.64 20.42 -1.26
N ALA A 101 2.91 21.57 -1.87
CA ALA A 101 3.25 21.67 -3.28
C ALA A 101 4.53 20.91 -3.67
N SER A 102 5.50 20.78 -2.75
CA SER A 102 6.78 20.08 -2.98
C SER A 102 6.68 18.56 -2.93
N ARG A 103 5.54 17.99 -2.50
CA ARG A 103 5.42 16.54 -2.33
C ARG A 103 5.68 15.77 -3.63
N SER A 104 6.32 14.59 -3.46
CA SER A 104 6.59 13.66 -4.56
C SER A 104 5.30 13.15 -5.22
N PRO A 105 5.31 12.79 -6.51
CA PRO A 105 4.18 12.15 -7.16
C PRO A 105 3.74 10.83 -6.46
N SER A 106 2.45 10.44 -6.57
CA SER A 106 1.35 11.02 -7.38
C SER A 106 0.83 12.33 -6.78
N LYS A 107 0.50 13.33 -7.62
CA LYS A 107 0.01 14.63 -7.15
C LYS A 107 -0.82 15.37 -8.22
N LEU A 108 -1.57 16.40 -7.81
CA LEU A 108 -2.30 17.31 -8.71
C LEU A 108 -1.42 18.46 -9.24
N TYR A 109 -0.18 18.60 -8.78
CA TYR A 109 0.73 19.71 -9.08
C TYR A 109 0.16 21.06 -8.63
N LEU A 110 -0.36 21.08 -7.39
CA LEU A 110 -0.81 22.30 -6.76
C LEU A 110 0.34 23.29 -6.58
N LYS A 111 0.07 24.59 -6.70
CA LYS A 111 1.05 25.65 -6.49
C LYS A 111 0.85 26.29 -5.12
N PRO A 112 1.92 26.76 -4.45
CA PRO A 112 1.81 27.51 -3.20
C PRO A 112 0.89 28.71 -3.37
N GLY A 113 0.07 29.01 -2.35
CA GLY A 113 -0.91 30.09 -2.36
C GLY A 113 -2.22 29.81 -3.11
N GLN A 114 -2.31 28.69 -3.82
CA GLN A 114 -3.59 28.20 -4.35
C GLN A 114 -4.48 27.65 -3.24
N THR A 115 -5.75 27.41 -3.57
CA THR A 115 -6.67 26.67 -2.71
C THR A 115 -7.28 25.50 -3.47
N ILE A 116 -7.73 24.48 -2.73
CA ILE A 116 -8.52 23.36 -3.22
C ILE A 116 -9.75 23.22 -2.30
N THR A 117 -10.93 22.93 -2.86
CA THR A 117 -12.11 22.67 -2.03
C THR A 117 -12.01 21.31 -1.36
N VAL A 118 -12.68 21.13 -0.22
CA VAL A 118 -12.77 19.82 0.47
C VAL A 118 -13.33 18.76 -0.49
N LYS A 119 -14.37 19.09 -1.27
CA LYS A 119 -14.93 18.17 -2.28
C LYS A 119 -13.89 17.71 -3.29
N ASP A 120 -13.12 18.64 -3.86
CA ASP A 120 -12.09 18.31 -4.83
C ASP A 120 -10.93 17.54 -4.20
N ALA A 121 -10.59 17.85 -2.95
CA ALA A 121 -9.58 17.12 -2.18
C ALA A 121 -10.00 15.65 -1.98
N ILE A 122 -11.25 15.38 -1.63
CA ILE A 122 -11.80 14.01 -1.50
C ILE A 122 -11.62 13.25 -2.83
N TYR A 123 -12.09 13.82 -3.94
CA TYR A 123 -11.95 13.19 -5.26
C TYR A 123 -10.48 12.94 -5.65
N ALA A 124 -9.60 13.92 -5.40
CA ALA A 124 -8.18 13.80 -5.72
C ALA A 124 -7.47 12.72 -4.88
N LEU A 125 -7.84 12.60 -3.59
CA LEU A 125 -7.29 11.56 -2.71
C LEU A 125 -7.72 10.17 -3.15
N ILE A 126 -8.96 10.00 -3.56
CA ILE A 126 -9.54 8.71 -3.96
C ILE A 126 -9.04 8.30 -5.34
N THR A 127 -9.19 9.16 -6.35
CA THR A 127 -8.92 8.79 -7.75
C THR A 127 -7.43 8.87 -8.10
N LYS A 128 -6.82 10.03 -7.89
CA LYS A 128 -5.41 10.30 -8.24
C LYS A 128 -4.43 9.87 -7.14
N SER A 129 -4.92 9.63 -5.92
CA SER A 129 -4.05 9.34 -4.78
C SER A 129 -3.03 10.48 -4.52
N ALA A 130 -3.45 11.73 -4.66
CA ALA A 130 -2.59 12.90 -4.69
C ALA A 130 -1.90 13.17 -3.34
N ASN A 131 -0.57 13.17 -3.32
CA ASN A 131 0.25 13.36 -2.12
C ASN A 131 0.25 14.82 -1.65
N ASP A 132 0.32 15.76 -2.58
CA ASP A 132 0.19 17.20 -2.31
C ASP A 132 -1.14 17.51 -1.63
N VAL A 133 -2.24 16.97 -2.12
CA VAL A 133 -3.58 17.15 -1.53
C VAL A 133 -3.68 16.51 -0.15
N ALA A 134 -3.07 15.33 0.06
CA ALA A 134 -3.05 14.70 1.38
C ALA A 134 -2.34 15.58 2.41
N THR A 135 -1.21 16.20 2.03
CA THR A 135 -0.50 17.14 2.91
C THR A 135 -1.32 18.41 3.16
N VAL A 136 -2.00 18.96 2.14
CA VAL A 136 -2.93 20.11 2.31
C VAL A 136 -4.00 19.78 3.35
N VAL A 137 -4.66 18.63 3.25
CA VAL A 137 -5.67 18.20 4.23
C VAL A 137 -5.03 18.06 5.61
N GLY A 138 -3.88 17.39 5.73
CA GLY A 138 -3.21 17.21 7.02
C GLY A 138 -2.84 18.52 7.70
N GLU A 139 -2.33 19.50 6.94
CA GLU A 139 -2.01 20.84 7.44
C GLU A 139 -3.26 21.62 7.84
N ALA A 140 -4.32 21.55 7.05
CA ALA A 140 -5.60 22.21 7.37
C ALA A 140 -6.22 21.67 8.67
N LEU A 141 -6.14 20.36 8.91
CA LEU A 141 -6.74 19.72 10.08
C LEU A 141 -5.88 19.78 11.35
N SER A 142 -4.58 20.05 11.25
CA SER A 142 -3.67 19.94 12.40
C SER A 142 -2.49 20.93 12.38
N GLY A 143 -2.52 21.93 11.50
CA GLY A 143 -1.47 22.94 11.35
C GLY A 143 -0.22 22.41 10.66
N THR A 144 0.25 21.22 11.01
CA THR A 144 1.41 20.56 10.37
C THR A 144 1.13 19.09 10.09
N GLU A 145 1.78 18.55 9.07
CA GLU A 145 1.70 17.12 8.73
C GLU A 145 2.21 16.22 9.89
N ARG A 146 3.17 16.72 10.67
CA ARG A 146 3.67 16.01 11.88
C ARG A 146 2.58 15.85 12.93
N GLU A 147 1.87 16.92 13.27
CA GLU A 147 0.78 16.88 14.25
C GLU A 147 -0.39 16.07 13.71
N PHE A 148 -0.65 16.17 12.41
CA PHE A 148 -1.65 15.32 11.76
C PHE A 148 -1.29 13.83 11.85
N GLY A 149 -0.05 13.43 11.64
CA GLY A 149 0.41 12.05 11.83
C GLY A 149 0.20 11.53 13.26
N LYS A 150 0.36 12.40 14.28
CA LYS A 150 0.01 12.07 15.67
C LYS A 150 -1.51 11.91 15.85
N ARG A 151 -2.32 12.82 15.28
CA ARG A 151 -3.79 12.75 15.29
C ARG A 151 -4.28 11.45 14.63
N MET A 152 -3.77 11.12 13.45
CA MET A 152 -4.05 9.86 12.75
C MET A 152 -3.73 8.64 13.63
N THR A 153 -2.61 8.66 14.35
CA THR A 153 -2.19 7.54 15.20
C THR A 153 -3.10 7.42 16.44
N ARG A 154 -3.51 8.53 17.05
CA ARG A 154 -4.48 8.49 18.15
C ARG A 154 -5.83 7.92 17.68
N LYS A 155 -6.32 8.36 16.50
CA LYS A 155 -7.55 7.83 15.91
C LYS A 155 -7.42 6.33 15.62
N ALA A 156 -6.28 5.89 15.08
CA ALA A 156 -6.03 4.46 14.86
C ALA A 156 -6.16 3.65 16.16
N ARG A 157 -5.63 4.14 17.28
CA ARG A 157 -5.81 3.49 18.59
C ARG A 157 -7.26 3.42 19.02
N ALA A 158 -8.01 4.51 18.85
CA ALA A 158 -9.46 4.57 19.16
C ALA A 158 -10.28 3.57 18.31
N LEU A 159 -9.85 3.29 17.08
CA LEU A 159 -10.44 2.29 16.19
C LEU A 159 -9.93 0.85 16.42
N GLY A 160 -9.14 0.61 17.44
CA GLY A 160 -8.58 -0.70 17.75
C GLY A 160 -7.42 -1.14 16.83
N MET A 161 -6.84 -0.20 16.05
CA MET A 161 -5.68 -0.45 15.18
C MET A 161 -4.38 -0.40 15.99
N SER A 162 -4.19 -1.34 16.87
CA SER A 162 -3.10 -1.33 17.87
C SER A 162 -1.69 -1.42 17.28
N ALA A 163 -1.55 -2.06 16.11
CA ALA A 163 -0.27 -2.23 15.43
C ALA A 163 0.03 -1.14 14.38
N THR A 164 -0.81 -0.06 14.31
CA THR A 164 -0.68 0.97 13.29
C THR A 164 -0.08 2.25 13.86
N THR A 165 0.89 2.82 13.15
CA THR A 165 1.46 4.13 13.43
C THR A 165 1.56 4.92 12.13
N PHE A 166 0.95 6.08 12.09
CA PHE A 166 1.03 7.02 10.98
C PHE A 166 2.06 8.13 11.27
N ARG A 167 2.71 8.63 10.23
CA ARG A 167 3.74 9.69 10.32
C ARG A 167 3.53 10.82 9.33
N ASN A 168 2.74 10.58 8.29
CA ASN A 168 2.35 11.59 7.30
C ASN A 168 0.96 11.28 6.74
N ALA A 169 0.36 12.25 6.08
CA ALA A 169 -0.99 12.16 5.54
C ALA A 169 -1.10 11.31 4.26
N SER A 170 0.00 11.13 3.55
CA SER A 170 0.01 10.62 2.18
C SER A 170 0.38 9.14 2.07
N GLY A 171 1.14 8.61 3.02
CA GLY A 171 1.74 7.28 2.93
C GLY A 171 3.11 7.27 2.25
N LEU A 172 3.71 8.44 2.02
CA LEU A 172 5.10 8.54 1.59
C LEU A 172 6.05 7.82 2.55
N PRO A 173 7.18 7.30 2.08
CA PRO A 173 8.09 6.49 2.88
C PRO A 173 8.52 7.15 4.19
N HIS A 174 8.36 6.41 5.28
CA HIS A 174 8.87 6.77 6.60
C HIS A 174 9.10 5.48 7.41
N SER A 175 10.30 5.31 7.99
CA SER A 175 10.71 4.07 8.66
C SER A 175 9.78 3.64 9.81
N LYS A 176 9.20 4.59 10.52
CA LYS A 176 8.29 4.37 11.66
C LYS A 176 6.80 4.33 11.27
N GLN A 177 6.46 4.42 9.99
CA GLN A 177 5.07 4.30 9.52
C GLN A 177 4.77 2.84 9.26
N ARG A 178 3.88 2.25 10.04
CA ARG A 178 3.55 0.82 10.01
C ARG A 178 2.07 0.59 10.18
N THR A 179 1.61 -0.53 9.64
CA THR A 179 0.26 -1.06 9.80
C THR A 179 0.25 -2.58 9.62
N THR A 180 -0.93 -3.19 9.73
CA THR A 180 -1.20 -4.60 9.41
C THR A 180 -2.40 -4.69 8.48
N ALA A 181 -2.58 -5.82 7.79
CA ALA A 181 -3.77 -6.03 6.96
C ALA A 181 -5.05 -6.02 7.82
N ARG A 182 -4.99 -6.58 9.03
CA ARG A 182 -6.12 -6.56 9.98
C ARG A 182 -6.50 -5.15 10.40
N ASP A 183 -5.52 -4.32 10.74
CA ASP A 183 -5.80 -2.93 11.12
C ASP A 183 -6.39 -2.11 9.97
N MET A 184 -5.90 -2.34 8.73
CA MET A 184 -6.48 -1.68 7.57
C MET A 184 -7.91 -2.13 7.27
N ALA A 185 -8.23 -3.41 7.53
CA ALA A 185 -9.61 -3.89 7.43
C ALA A 185 -10.52 -3.26 8.50
N ARG A 186 -10.04 -3.09 9.74
CA ARG A 186 -10.76 -2.34 10.80
C ARG A 186 -11.06 -0.92 10.36
N LEU A 187 -10.08 -0.24 9.76
CA LEU A 187 -10.30 1.12 9.25
C LEU A 187 -11.34 1.16 8.12
N ALA A 188 -11.34 0.16 7.24
CA ALA A 188 -12.32 0.07 6.16
C ALA A 188 -13.75 -0.13 6.69
N ILE A 189 -13.92 -1.04 7.65
CA ILE A 189 -15.20 -1.29 8.32
C ILE A 189 -15.66 -0.04 9.06
N ALA A 190 -14.77 0.61 9.82
CA ALA A 190 -15.09 1.85 10.52
C ALA A 190 -15.50 2.97 9.54
N MET A 191 -14.81 3.10 8.40
CA MET A 191 -15.14 4.10 7.37
C MET A 191 -16.57 3.93 6.85
N ARG A 192 -17.00 2.70 6.56
CA ARG A 192 -18.35 2.43 6.08
C ARG A 192 -19.41 2.64 7.18
N ARG A 193 -19.13 2.16 8.40
CA ARG A 193 -20.02 2.25 9.55
C ARG A 193 -20.27 3.70 9.96
N ASP A 194 -19.20 4.49 10.07
CA ASP A 194 -19.25 5.82 10.66
C ASP A 194 -19.61 6.91 9.63
N PHE A 195 -19.35 6.65 8.34
CA PHE A 195 -19.57 7.62 7.26
C PHE A 195 -20.26 7.00 6.02
N PRO A 196 -21.41 6.32 6.18
CA PRO A 196 -22.11 5.67 5.07
C PRO A 196 -22.49 6.66 3.97
N GLN A 197 -22.85 7.91 4.31
CA GLN A 197 -23.22 8.97 3.37
C GLN A 197 -22.05 9.43 2.48
N TYR A 198 -20.80 9.25 2.90
CA TYR A 198 -19.60 9.60 2.10
C TYR A 198 -18.97 8.37 1.43
N PHE A 199 -19.41 7.18 1.77
CA PHE A 199 -18.77 5.95 1.26
C PHE A 199 -18.86 5.85 -0.26
N GLY A 200 -19.94 6.34 -0.87
CA GLY A 200 -20.12 6.40 -2.33
C GLY A 200 -19.01 7.14 -3.09
N PHE A 201 -18.25 8.02 -2.45
CA PHE A 201 -17.08 8.64 -3.10
C PHE A 201 -16.03 7.63 -3.54
N PHE A 202 -15.86 6.51 -2.83
CA PHE A 202 -14.85 5.49 -3.13
C PHE A 202 -15.12 4.75 -4.45
N SER A 203 -16.35 4.73 -4.94
CA SER A 203 -16.73 4.15 -6.24
C SER A 203 -16.46 5.07 -7.43
N THR A 204 -15.97 6.30 -7.21
CA THR A 204 -15.69 7.27 -8.27
C THR A 204 -14.65 6.77 -9.25
N LYS A 205 -15.03 6.56 -10.51
CA LYS A 205 -14.14 6.04 -11.58
C LYS A 205 -13.17 7.09 -12.12
N SER A 206 -13.55 8.37 -12.13
CA SER A 206 -12.67 9.45 -12.59
C SER A 206 -13.10 10.80 -12.01
N PHE A 207 -12.16 11.75 -11.99
CA PHE A 207 -12.33 13.11 -11.49
C PHE A 207 -11.71 14.10 -12.47
N ARG A 208 -12.31 15.28 -12.62
CA ARG A 208 -11.77 16.39 -13.43
C ARG A 208 -11.25 17.50 -12.52
N TRP A 209 -10.02 17.92 -12.78
CA TRP A 209 -9.40 19.06 -12.10
C TRP A 209 -8.75 19.97 -13.12
N ARG A 210 -9.19 21.24 -13.18
CA ARG A 210 -8.67 22.25 -14.12
C ARG A 210 -8.55 21.75 -15.56
N GLY A 211 -9.61 21.16 -16.07
CA GLY A 211 -9.70 20.62 -17.42
C GLY A 211 -9.05 19.24 -17.64
N LYS A 212 -8.18 18.78 -16.72
CA LYS A 212 -7.57 17.44 -16.81
C LYS A 212 -8.43 16.38 -16.14
N ARG A 213 -8.59 15.22 -16.80
CA ARG A 213 -9.27 14.06 -16.25
C ARG A 213 -8.24 13.10 -15.60
N PHE A 214 -8.53 12.65 -14.40
CA PHE A 214 -7.75 11.67 -13.66
C PHE A 214 -8.62 10.44 -13.41
N GLY A 215 -8.16 9.26 -13.87
CA GLY A 215 -8.81 7.99 -13.60
C GLY A 215 -8.48 7.47 -12.20
N ASN A 216 -9.38 6.66 -11.65
CA ASN A 216 -9.10 5.95 -10.41
C ASN A 216 -8.07 4.84 -10.65
N HIS A 217 -7.10 4.72 -9.75
CA HIS A 217 -6.11 3.65 -9.79
C HIS A 217 -6.70 2.28 -9.44
N ASN A 218 -7.87 2.24 -8.80
CA ASN A 218 -8.60 1.02 -8.51
C ASN A 218 -9.38 0.54 -9.76
N LYS A 219 -8.72 -0.25 -10.59
CA LYS A 219 -9.31 -0.80 -11.80
C LYS A 219 -10.45 -1.80 -11.54
N LEU A 220 -10.55 -2.33 -10.33
CA LEU A 220 -11.64 -3.26 -9.95
C LEU A 220 -13.00 -2.59 -10.02
N LEU A 221 -13.09 -1.27 -9.82
CA LEU A 221 -14.32 -0.49 -9.99
C LEU A 221 -14.94 -0.60 -11.41
N SER A 222 -14.12 -0.98 -12.40
CA SER A 222 -14.61 -1.18 -13.77
C SER A 222 -14.63 -2.65 -14.18
N ASN A 223 -13.80 -3.50 -13.57
CA ASN A 223 -13.53 -4.86 -14.04
C ASN A 223 -14.17 -5.94 -13.16
N TYR A 224 -14.79 -5.57 -12.05
CA TYR A 224 -15.38 -6.52 -11.12
C TYR A 224 -16.69 -5.96 -10.57
N THR A 225 -17.81 -6.60 -10.93
CA THR A 225 -19.16 -6.21 -10.49
C THR A 225 -19.27 -6.27 -8.96
N GLY A 226 -19.94 -5.31 -8.36
CA GLY A 226 -20.11 -5.20 -6.91
C GLY A 226 -18.93 -4.56 -6.18
N THR A 227 -17.83 -4.15 -6.86
CA THR A 227 -16.76 -3.40 -6.20
C THR A 227 -17.15 -1.94 -6.01
N ASP A 228 -17.19 -1.46 -4.77
CA ASP A 228 -17.58 -0.10 -4.38
C ASP A 228 -16.43 0.72 -3.77
N GLY A 229 -15.25 0.15 -3.63
CA GLY A 229 -14.07 0.86 -3.09
C GLY A 229 -12.89 -0.08 -2.82
N ILE A 230 -11.98 0.25 -1.89
CA ILE A 230 -11.84 1.57 -1.24
C ILE A 230 -10.63 2.29 -1.81
N LYS A 231 -9.44 1.65 -1.81
CA LYS A 231 -8.18 2.32 -2.18
C LYS A 231 -7.10 1.34 -2.58
N THR A 232 -6.26 1.76 -3.51
CA THR A 232 -4.99 1.09 -3.86
C THR A 232 -3.80 1.82 -3.25
N GLY A 233 -2.70 1.09 -3.03
CA GLY A 233 -1.44 1.66 -2.59
C GLY A 233 -0.25 0.99 -3.28
N TYR A 234 0.77 1.77 -3.62
CA TYR A 234 2.02 1.30 -4.19
C TYR A 234 3.21 2.01 -3.55
N ILE A 235 4.20 1.24 -3.17
CA ILE A 235 5.57 1.70 -2.91
C ILE A 235 6.53 0.64 -3.47
N ALA A 236 7.77 1.02 -3.79
CA ALA A 236 8.78 0.10 -4.34
C ALA A 236 9.04 -1.16 -3.48
N VAL A 237 8.69 -1.11 -2.18
CA VAL A 237 8.87 -2.22 -1.22
C VAL A 237 7.60 -3.05 -0.98
N SER A 238 6.41 -2.58 -1.37
CA SER A 238 5.15 -3.33 -1.23
C SER A 238 4.06 -2.81 -2.15
N TYR A 239 3.36 -3.75 -2.77
CA TYR A 239 2.11 -3.49 -3.48
C TYR A 239 0.96 -3.81 -2.53
N THR A 240 0.06 -2.84 -2.28
CA THR A 240 -1.07 -3.00 -1.35
C THR A 240 -2.39 -2.67 -2.04
N HIS A 241 -3.40 -3.47 -1.74
CA HIS A 241 -4.75 -3.30 -2.24
C HIS A 241 -5.74 -3.49 -1.09
N LEU A 242 -6.64 -2.54 -0.91
CA LEU A 242 -7.79 -2.69 -0.03
C LEU A 242 -9.05 -2.58 -0.87
N ARG A 243 -9.92 -3.56 -0.73
CA ARG A 243 -11.12 -3.76 -1.52
C ARG A 243 -12.30 -3.96 -0.58
N ALA A 244 -13.39 -3.28 -0.85
CA ALA A 244 -14.70 -3.60 -0.31
C ALA A 244 -15.58 -4.11 -1.46
N HIS A 245 -16.46 -5.02 -1.15
CA HIS A 245 -17.38 -5.66 -2.08
C HIS A 245 -18.73 -5.81 -1.38
N GLU A 246 -19.77 -5.27 -1.98
CA GLU A 246 -21.14 -5.59 -1.56
C GLU A 246 -21.52 -6.98 -2.10
N THR A 247 -21.88 -7.89 -1.21
CA THR A 247 -22.59 -9.09 -1.57
C THR A 247 -24.06 -8.78 -1.36
N ASN A 248 -24.81 -8.53 -2.45
CA ASN A 248 -26.24 -8.68 -2.37
C ASN A 248 -26.50 -10.18 -2.21
N VAL A 249 -26.88 -10.54 -1.00
CA VAL A 249 -27.51 -11.83 -0.75
C VAL A 249 -29.00 -11.58 -0.93
N ASP A 250 -29.51 -11.96 -2.11
CA ASP A 250 -30.96 -12.11 -2.33
C ASP A 250 -31.47 -13.30 -1.51
#